data_9648834cf5c2dcf81030c18cd967aaf8
#
_entry.id   9648834cf5c2dcf81030c18cd967aaf8
#
_cell.length_a   1.000
_cell.length_b   1.000
_cell.length_c   1.000
_cell.angle_alpha   90.00
_cell.angle_beta   90.00
_cell.angle_gamma   90.00
#
_symmetry.space_group_name_H-M   'P 1'
#
loop_
_entity.id
_entity.type
_entity.pdbx_description
1 polymer ?
#
loop_
_entity_poly.entity_id
_entity_poly.type
_entity_poly.pdbx_seq_one_letter_code
_entity_poly.pdbx_strand_id
1 'polypeptide(L)'
;MTEAGPVALVGSGEYLPVLDPLERRLLAGRTPRFVQLATAAAPEGQQSLARWHALGRAAAERLGVQQVVVPVVDRVSADDPEVAALVEGAGLVYLSGGSPPFLAATLHGTAVWRAIADAWRGGAALAGCSAGAIALTDHVPDLRHPLREAEPGLAAVPHLRVLPHFDRFAVRLPDVLLTRLVDTPPGVTVVGVDEDTALVGGPMTWEVVGRQSVWVLTAYGRTEHPAGSVLETPTG
;
A
#
# COMPACT_ATOMS: atom_id res chain seq x y z
N MET A 1 5.35 25.31 2.56
CA MET A 1 4.60 24.05 2.82
C MET A 1 5.45 22.97 2.18
N THR A 2 5.89 21.97 2.94
CA THR A 2 6.56 20.78 2.39
C THR A 2 5.56 20.02 1.53
N GLU A 3 5.98 19.57 0.36
CA GLU A 3 5.18 18.69 -0.49
C GLU A 3 5.05 17.31 0.19
N ALA A 4 3.90 16.68 0.06
CA ALA A 4 3.71 15.32 0.59
C ALA A 4 4.72 14.35 -0.04
N GLY A 5 5.15 13.36 0.72
CA GLY A 5 6.07 12.35 0.22
C GLY A 5 5.43 11.47 -0.88
N PRO A 6 6.23 10.71 -1.64
CA PRO A 6 5.69 9.81 -2.65
C PRO A 6 4.90 8.67 -1.99
N VAL A 7 3.88 8.19 -2.72
CA VAL A 7 3.17 6.95 -2.38
C VAL A 7 3.71 5.81 -3.25
N ALA A 8 3.84 4.61 -2.69
CA ALA A 8 4.14 3.39 -3.40
C ALA A 8 3.04 2.35 -3.18
N LEU A 9 2.37 1.95 -4.26
CA LEU A 9 1.35 0.92 -4.28
C LEU A 9 1.96 -0.36 -4.85
N VAL A 10 2.30 -1.31 -3.99
CA VAL A 10 3.11 -2.49 -4.32
C VAL A 10 2.22 -3.71 -4.50
N GLY A 11 2.40 -4.45 -5.60
CA GLY A 11 1.62 -5.65 -5.89
C GLY A 11 1.93 -6.80 -4.94
N SER A 12 3.20 -7.10 -4.75
CA SER A 12 3.75 -8.03 -3.74
C SER A 12 5.27 -7.91 -3.67
N GLY A 13 5.90 -8.73 -2.83
CA GLY A 13 7.36 -8.83 -2.76
C GLY A 13 7.99 -7.85 -1.77
N GLU A 14 7.18 -7.21 -0.91
CA GLU A 14 7.67 -6.31 0.12
C GLU A 14 8.74 -6.98 1.00
N TYR A 15 9.75 -6.18 1.35
CA TYR A 15 10.88 -6.62 2.19
C TYR A 15 11.79 -7.68 1.54
N LEU A 16 11.55 -8.05 0.28
CA LEU A 16 12.42 -8.95 -0.46
C LEU A 16 13.50 -8.18 -1.22
N PRO A 17 14.68 -8.78 -1.45
CA PRO A 17 15.79 -8.12 -2.13
C PRO A 17 15.42 -7.55 -3.52
N VAL A 18 14.42 -8.10 -4.17
CA VAL A 18 13.93 -7.64 -5.48
C VAL A 18 13.39 -6.20 -5.41
N LEU A 19 12.87 -5.76 -4.27
CA LEU A 19 12.34 -4.41 -4.06
C LEU A 19 13.31 -3.48 -3.30
N ASP A 20 14.51 -3.93 -2.92
CA ASP A 20 15.52 -3.05 -2.30
C ASP A 20 15.79 -1.76 -3.11
N PRO A 21 15.84 -1.77 -4.46
CA PRO A 21 16.01 -0.54 -5.23
C PRO A 21 14.85 0.47 -5.05
N LEU A 22 13.61 -0.02 -4.98
CA LEU A 22 12.43 0.79 -4.71
C LEU A 22 12.50 1.39 -3.30
N GLU A 23 12.75 0.56 -2.29
CA GLU A 23 12.79 0.98 -0.89
C GLU A 23 13.92 1.99 -0.64
N ARG A 24 15.11 1.81 -1.27
CA ARG A 24 16.19 2.81 -1.26
C ARG A 24 15.76 4.15 -1.87
N ARG A 25 15.04 4.10 -2.99
CA ARG A 25 14.51 5.30 -3.65
C ARG A 25 13.51 6.03 -2.74
N LEU A 26 12.61 5.30 -2.09
CA LEU A 26 11.63 5.87 -1.15
C LEU A 26 12.29 6.52 0.07
N LEU A 27 13.43 6.01 0.50
CA LEU A 27 14.22 6.54 1.63
C LEU A 27 15.21 7.64 1.22
N ALA A 28 15.50 7.80 -0.07
CA ALA A 28 16.50 8.75 -0.55
C ALA A 28 16.18 10.20 -0.13
N GLY A 29 17.14 10.83 0.56
CA GLY A 29 16.99 12.20 1.07
C GLY A 29 16.05 12.34 2.28
N ARG A 30 15.60 11.22 2.88
CA ARG A 30 14.73 11.18 4.06
C ARG A 30 15.48 10.62 5.26
N THR A 31 14.87 10.75 6.45
CA THR A 31 15.40 10.14 7.67
C THR A 31 15.58 8.63 7.46
N PRO A 32 16.71 8.02 7.85
CA PRO A 32 16.95 6.58 7.69
C PRO A 32 16.16 5.77 8.74
N ARG A 33 14.85 6.02 8.80
CA ARG A 33 13.90 5.43 9.75
C ARG A 33 12.76 4.79 8.99
N PHE A 34 12.76 3.46 8.99
CA PHE A 34 11.80 2.60 8.34
C PHE A 34 10.74 2.14 9.34
N VAL A 35 9.56 2.71 9.27
CA VAL A 35 8.42 2.42 10.14
C VAL A 35 7.54 1.35 9.50
N GLN A 36 7.39 0.21 10.16
CA GLN A 36 6.65 -0.95 9.66
C GLN A 36 5.39 -1.22 10.46
N LEU A 37 4.28 -1.42 9.74
CA LEU A 37 3.01 -1.91 10.28
C LEU A 37 2.63 -3.23 9.62
N ALA A 38 2.59 -4.32 10.40
CA ALA A 38 2.12 -5.63 9.94
C ALA A 38 0.66 -5.90 10.37
N THR A 39 -0.11 -4.85 10.64
CA THR A 39 -1.49 -4.87 11.15
C THR A 39 -2.40 -5.77 10.30
N ALA A 40 -2.26 -5.75 8.97
CA ALA A 40 -3.07 -6.58 8.08
C ALA A 40 -2.93 -8.09 8.36
N ALA A 41 -1.82 -8.52 8.94
CA ALA A 41 -1.53 -9.92 9.28
C ALA A 41 -1.96 -10.30 10.72
N ALA A 42 -2.45 -9.35 11.53
CA ALA A 42 -2.84 -9.63 12.91
C ALA A 42 -3.91 -10.74 13.05
N PRO A 43 -4.92 -10.85 12.17
CA PRO A 43 -5.88 -11.95 12.23
C PRO A 43 -5.26 -13.35 12.03
N GLU A 44 -4.07 -13.44 11.44
CA GLU A 44 -3.34 -14.69 11.23
C GLU A 44 -2.55 -15.14 12.48
N GLY A 45 -2.47 -14.28 13.49
CA GLY A 45 -1.86 -14.56 14.79
C GLY A 45 -0.39 -14.16 14.90
N GLN A 46 0.16 -14.39 16.09
CA GLN A 46 1.49 -13.92 16.49
C GLN A 46 2.63 -14.47 15.61
N GLN A 47 2.50 -15.69 15.09
CA GLN A 47 3.53 -16.28 14.24
C GLN A 47 3.64 -15.52 12.90
N SER A 48 2.52 -15.11 12.32
CA SER A 48 2.51 -14.31 11.10
C SER A 48 3.11 -12.93 11.35
N LEU A 49 2.72 -12.25 12.44
CA LEU A 49 3.30 -10.97 12.82
C LEU A 49 4.82 -11.07 13.01
N ALA A 50 5.31 -12.09 13.73
CA ALA A 50 6.74 -12.29 13.94
C ALA A 50 7.50 -12.51 12.62
N ARG A 51 6.90 -13.25 11.68
CA ARG A 51 7.46 -13.43 10.33
C ARG A 51 7.58 -12.10 9.59
N TRP A 52 6.52 -11.29 9.57
CA TRP A 52 6.53 -9.99 8.90
C TRP A 52 7.55 -9.03 9.51
N HIS A 53 7.65 -8.99 10.84
CA HIS A 53 8.66 -8.17 11.53
C HIS A 53 10.09 -8.63 11.23
N ALA A 54 10.32 -9.94 11.11
CA ALA A 54 11.63 -10.47 10.73
C ALA A 54 12.02 -10.12 9.28
N LEU A 55 11.08 -10.20 8.35
CA LEU A 55 11.29 -9.77 6.96
C LEU A 55 11.61 -8.28 6.87
N GLY A 56 10.86 -7.42 7.58
CA GLY A 56 11.14 -5.99 7.64
C GLY A 56 12.50 -5.67 8.28
N ARG A 57 12.91 -6.43 9.30
CA ARG A 57 14.23 -6.30 9.91
C ARG A 57 15.35 -6.60 8.91
N ALA A 58 15.23 -7.72 8.21
CA ALA A 58 16.20 -8.10 7.19
C ALA A 58 16.29 -7.07 6.05
N ALA A 59 15.15 -6.47 5.64
CA ALA A 59 15.14 -5.38 4.68
C ALA A 59 15.83 -4.13 5.23
N ALA A 60 15.53 -3.70 6.46
CA ALA A 60 16.14 -2.55 7.09
C ALA A 60 17.67 -2.70 7.22
N GLU A 61 18.15 -3.91 7.55
CA GLU A 61 19.58 -4.24 7.59
C GLU A 61 20.24 -4.09 6.21
N ARG A 62 19.63 -4.61 5.12
CA ARG A 62 20.13 -4.46 3.75
C ARG A 62 20.13 -3.00 3.26
N LEU A 63 19.16 -2.23 3.73
CA LEU A 63 19.00 -0.81 3.39
C LEU A 63 19.93 0.09 4.22
N GLY A 64 20.45 -0.40 5.35
CA GLY A 64 21.25 0.38 6.29
C GLY A 64 20.43 1.41 7.07
N VAL A 65 19.20 1.09 7.41
CA VAL A 65 18.27 2.00 8.11
C VAL A 65 17.72 1.38 9.41
N GLN A 66 17.18 2.22 10.29
CA GLN A 66 16.55 1.77 11.53
C GLN A 66 15.12 1.26 11.26
N GLN A 67 14.84 0.00 11.57
CA GLN A 67 13.47 -0.51 11.63
C GLN A 67 12.79 -0.01 12.92
N VAL A 68 11.56 0.46 12.78
CA VAL A 68 10.63 0.72 13.88
C VAL A 68 9.35 -0.05 13.62
N VAL A 69 9.04 -1.00 14.47
CA VAL A 69 7.77 -1.73 14.43
C VAL A 69 6.72 -0.96 15.20
N VAL A 70 5.61 -0.62 14.56
CA VAL A 70 4.42 -0.05 15.21
C VAL A 70 3.45 -1.21 15.51
N PRO A 71 3.28 -1.60 16.80
CA PRO A 71 2.64 -2.86 17.16
C PRO A 71 1.10 -2.76 17.19
N VAL A 72 0.51 -2.33 16.09
CA VAL A 72 -0.95 -2.24 15.96
C VAL A 72 -1.51 -3.60 15.58
N VAL A 73 -2.33 -4.18 16.46
CA VAL A 73 -2.98 -5.48 16.24
C VAL A 73 -4.51 -5.40 16.30
N ASP A 74 -5.05 -4.29 16.78
CA ASP A 74 -6.48 -4.01 16.91
C ASP A 74 -6.72 -2.48 16.94
N ARG A 75 -7.99 -2.10 17.04
CA ARG A 75 -8.37 -0.68 17.07
C ARG A 75 -7.95 0.02 18.36
N VAL A 76 -7.82 -0.68 19.46
CA VAL A 76 -7.38 -0.10 20.75
C VAL A 76 -5.93 0.32 20.64
N SER A 77 -5.07 -0.57 20.17
CA SER A 77 -3.65 -0.27 19.93
C SER A 77 -3.44 0.76 18.81
N ALA A 78 -4.37 0.83 17.84
CA ALA A 78 -4.31 1.85 16.78
C ALA A 78 -4.67 3.26 17.28
N ASP A 79 -5.44 3.38 18.37
CA ASP A 79 -5.84 4.68 18.92
C ASP A 79 -5.01 5.10 20.13
N ASP A 80 -3.99 4.31 20.49
CA ASP A 80 -3.05 4.60 21.57
C ASP A 80 -2.05 5.68 21.13
N PRO A 81 -1.97 6.83 21.84
CA PRO A 81 -1.04 7.91 21.50
C PRO A 81 0.44 7.52 21.68
N GLU A 82 0.79 6.59 22.56
CA GLU A 82 2.17 6.11 22.72
C GLU A 82 2.59 5.26 21.51
N VAL A 83 1.66 4.44 20.98
CA VAL A 83 1.88 3.68 19.75
C VAL A 83 1.96 4.62 18.54
N ALA A 84 1.11 5.64 18.47
CA ALA A 84 1.14 6.64 17.42
C ALA A 84 2.47 7.42 17.39
N ALA A 85 3.04 7.74 18.57
CA ALA A 85 4.32 8.43 18.68
C ALA A 85 5.51 7.67 18.04
N LEU A 86 5.40 6.34 17.87
CA LEU A 86 6.43 5.54 17.18
C LEU A 86 6.60 5.92 15.70
N VAL A 87 5.60 6.57 15.10
CA VAL A 87 5.66 7.05 13.70
C VAL A 87 6.53 8.29 13.54
N GLU A 88 6.78 9.04 14.63
CA GLU A 88 7.54 10.29 14.59
C GLU A 88 8.92 10.10 13.93
N GLY A 89 9.29 11.04 13.06
CA GLY A 89 10.57 11.01 12.36
C GLY A 89 10.70 9.93 11.29
N ALA A 90 9.61 9.29 10.87
CA ALA A 90 9.63 8.33 9.78
C ALA A 90 10.19 8.93 8.48
N GLY A 91 11.10 8.21 7.81
CA GLY A 91 11.47 8.49 6.42
C GLY A 91 10.62 7.69 5.44
N LEU A 92 10.23 6.48 5.85
CA LEU A 92 9.33 5.60 5.11
C LEU A 92 8.38 4.92 6.10
N VAL A 93 7.09 5.00 5.83
CA VAL A 93 6.06 4.18 6.51
C VAL A 93 5.60 3.11 5.54
N TYR A 94 5.56 1.85 6.01
CA TYR A 94 5.22 0.70 5.17
C TYR A 94 4.09 -0.13 5.80
N LEU A 95 2.97 -0.25 5.09
CA LEU A 95 1.84 -1.11 5.44
C LEU A 95 1.99 -2.47 4.75
N SER A 96 2.23 -3.53 5.52
CA SER A 96 2.41 -4.90 5.00
C SER A 96 1.14 -5.53 4.46
N GLY A 97 1.29 -6.65 3.76
CA GLY A 97 0.21 -7.50 3.28
C GLY A 97 -0.55 -8.24 4.38
N GLY A 98 -1.68 -8.86 4.00
CA GLY A 98 -2.60 -9.62 4.87
C GLY A 98 -4.07 -9.38 4.51
N SER A 99 -4.89 -9.00 5.48
CA SER A 99 -6.33 -8.71 5.29
C SER A 99 -6.58 -7.21 5.05
N PRO A 100 -6.97 -6.79 3.84
CA PRO A 100 -7.24 -5.38 3.54
C PRO A 100 -8.39 -4.80 4.38
N PRO A 101 -9.56 -5.47 4.54
CA PRO A 101 -10.66 -4.92 5.34
C PRO A 101 -10.27 -4.76 6.81
N PHE A 102 -9.52 -5.73 7.36
CA PHE A 102 -9.07 -5.63 8.74
C PHE A 102 -8.12 -4.46 8.95
N LEU A 103 -7.15 -4.27 8.04
CA LEU A 103 -6.21 -3.15 8.10
C LEU A 103 -6.93 -1.80 8.05
N ALA A 104 -7.84 -1.62 7.09
CA ALA A 104 -8.60 -0.39 6.94
C ALA A 104 -9.47 -0.10 8.17
N ALA A 105 -10.28 -1.07 8.61
CA ALA A 105 -11.15 -0.92 9.78
C ALA A 105 -10.36 -0.64 11.08
N THR A 106 -9.18 -1.24 11.22
CA THR A 106 -8.32 -1.04 12.38
C THR A 106 -7.72 0.37 12.41
N LEU A 107 -7.26 0.90 11.27
CA LEU A 107 -6.54 2.18 11.23
C LEU A 107 -7.44 3.39 10.97
N HIS A 108 -8.57 3.23 10.30
CA HIS A 108 -9.42 4.36 9.87
C HIS A 108 -9.81 5.27 11.03
N GLY A 109 -9.43 6.56 10.96
CA GLY A 109 -9.76 7.60 11.95
C GLY A 109 -9.03 7.51 13.29
N THR A 110 -8.01 6.65 13.44
CA THR A 110 -7.26 6.46 14.70
C THR A 110 -6.08 7.41 14.86
N ALA A 111 -5.48 7.42 16.05
CA ALA A 111 -4.30 8.22 16.36
C ALA A 111 -3.10 7.79 15.49
N VAL A 112 -2.86 6.48 15.32
CA VAL A 112 -1.77 5.97 14.47
C VAL A 112 -1.96 6.38 13.02
N TRP A 113 -3.18 6.29 12.46
CA TRP A 113 -3.39 6.73 11.08
C TRP A 113 -3.18 8.23 10.91
N ARG A 114 -3.62 9.05 11.85
CA ARG A 114 -3.34 10.51 11.82
C ARG A 114 -1.84 10.78 11.82
N ALA A 115 -1.07 10.12 12.71
CA ALA A 115 0.38 10.26 12.76
C ALA A 115 1.06 9.84 11.44
N ILE A 116 0.61 8.74 10.81
CA ILE A 116 1.11 8.31 9.49
C ILE A 116 0.79 9.35 8.41
N ALA A 117 -0.45 9.83 8.36
CA ALA A 117 -0.86 10.83 7.38
C ALA A 117 -0.09 12.15 7.54
N ASP A 118 0.18 12.56 8.77
CA ASP A 118 0.94 13.77 9.06
C ASP A 118 2.43 13.61 8.71
N ALA A 119 3.04 12.45 9.00
CA ALA A 119 4.40 12.13 8.56
C ALA A 119 4.51 12.16 7.03
N TRP A 120 3.56 11.54 6.33
CA TRP A 120 3.51 11.54 4.86
C TRP A 120 3.33 12.94 4.28
N ARG A 121 2.39 13.74 4.79
CA ARG A 121 2.21 15.15 4.39
C ARG A 121 3.44 16.01 4.72
N GLY A 122 4.22 15.59 5.72
CA GLY A 122 5.50 16.19 6.08
C GLY A 122 6.68 15.76 5.22
N GLY A 123 6.48 14.89 4.22
CA GLY A 123 7.49 14.48 3.25
C GLY A 123 8.02 13.05 3.42
N ALA A 124 7.60 12.29 4.45
CA ALA A 124 7.91 10.86 4.54
C ALA A 124 7.28 10.09 3.36
N ALA A 125 7.95 9.07 2.86
CA ALA A 125 7.35 8.17 1.88
C ALA A 125 6.30 7.27 2.56
N LEU A 126 5.22 6.95 1.82
CA LEU A 126 4.17 6.04 2.27
C LEU A 126 4.06 4.87 1.30
N ALA A 127 4.28 3.66 1.78
CA ALA A 127 4.16 2.45 0.97
C ALA A 127 3.08 1.52 1.53
N GLY A 128 2.36 0.86 0.64
CA GLY A 128 1.45 -0.23 0.97
C GLY A 128 1.64 -1.38 0.01
N CYS A 129 1.76 -2.61 0.52
CA CYS A 129 1.87 -3.80 -0.31
C CYS A 129 0.63 -4.67 -0.17
N SER A 130 0.14 -5.18 -1.30
CA SER A 130 -1.03 -6.07 -1.33
C SER A 130 -2.20 -5.48 -0.54
N ALA A 131 -2.52 -6.01 0.64
CA ALA A 131 -3.54 -5.45 1.54
C ALA A 131 -3.28 -3.97 1.88
N GLY A 132 -2.01 -3.60 2.10
CA GLY A 132 -1.62 -2.20 2.36
C GLY A 132 -1.92 -1.28 1.18
N ALA A 133 -1.66 -1.73 -0.06
CA ALA A 133 -1.96 -0.96 -1.26
C ALA A 133 -3.47 -0.73 -1.45
N ILE A 134 -4.28 -1.76 -1.20
CA ILE A 134 -5.75 -1.64 -1.24
C ILE A 134 -6.23 -0.68 -0.15
N ALA A 135 -5.74 -0.83 1.08
CA ALA A 135 -6.19 -0.02 2.21
C ALA A 135 -5.87 1.47 2.05
N LEU A 136 -4.84 1.84 1.28
CA LEU A 136 -4.50 3.25 1.00
C LEU A 136 -5.51 3.95 0.06
N THR A 137 -6.37 3.21 -0.64
CA THR A 137 -7.48 3.78 -1.43
C THR A 137 -8.65 4.21 -0.53
N ASP A 138 -9.73 4.68 -1.10
CA ASP A 138 -10.99 4.99 -0.39
C ASP A 138 -11.95 3.80 -0.32
N HIS A 139 -11.69 2.73 -1.06
CA HIS A 139 -12.59 1.60 -1.26
C HIS A 139 -11.85 0.27 -1.09
N VAL A 140 -12.22 -0.48 -0.06
CA VAL A 140 -11.58 -1.74 0.31
C VAL A 140 -12.57 -2.89 0.15
N PRO A 141 -12.54 -3.62 -0.98
CA PRO A 141 -13.42 -4.77 -1.21
C PRO A 141 -12.99 -5.96 -0.33
N ASP A 142 -13.97 -6.71 0.16
CA ASP A 142 -13.71 -8.04 0.73
C ASP A 142 -13.58 -9.06 -0.42
N LEU A 143 -12.34 -9.32 -0.85
CA LEU A 143 -12.05 -10.25 -1.95
C LEU A 143 -12.45 -11.70 -1.64
N ARG A 144 -12.62 -12.05 -0.36
CA ARG A 144 -13.09 -13.39 0.06
C ARG A 144 -14.62 -13.48 0.04
N HIS A 145 -15.30 -12.36 0.20
CA HIS A 145 -16.76 -12.26 0.23
C HIS A 145 -17.23 -11.12 -0.70
N PRO A 146 -17.11 -11.29 -2.03
CA PRO A 146 -17.33 -10.22 -3.01
C PRO A 146 -18.76 -9.67 -3.08
N LEU A 147 -19.70 -10.29 -2.33
CA LEU A 147 -21.09 -9.81 -2.18
C LEU A 147 -21.27 -8.88 -0.97
N ARG A 148 -20.26 -8.74 -0.10
CA ARG A 148 -20.29 -7.76 0.99
C ARG A 148 -20.01 -6.36 0.45
N GLU A 149 -20.57 -5.37 1.10
CA GLU A 149 -20.21 -3.98 0.85
C GLU A 149 -18.72 -3.78 1.15
N ALA A 150 -18.07 -2.93 0.38
CA ALA A 150 -16.68 -2.57 0.61
C ALA A 150 -16.57 -1.69 1.86
N GLU A 151 -15.50 -1.87 2.61
CA GLU A 151 -15.17 -1.01 3.74
C GLU A 151 -14.55 0.30 3.27
N PRO A 152 -14.73 1.40 4.01
CA PRO A 152 -13.97 2.62 3.77
C PRO A 152 -12.47 2.38 3.95
N GLY A 153 -11.68 2.86 2.99
CA GLY A 153 -10.23 2.82 3.08
C GLY A 153 -9.63 4.01 3.82
N LEU A 154 -8.32 4.13 3.75
CA LEU A 154 -7.55 5.18 4.42
C LEU A 154 -7.47 6.49 3.59
N ALA A 155 -7.94 6.45 2.35
CA ALA A 155 -8.08 7.59 1.43
C ALA A 155 -6.80 8.42 1.23
N ALA A 156 -5.62 7.80 1.26
CA ALA A 156 -4.38 8.46 0.84
C ALA A 156 -4.37 8.70 -0.68
N VAL A 157 -4.94 7.76 -1.45
CA VAL A 157 -5.09 7.83 -2.91
C VAL A 157 -6.53 7.49 -3.32
N PRO A 158 -7.52 8.37 -3.01
CA PRO A 158 -8.94 8.07 -3.18
C PRO A 158 -9.39 7.92 -4.64
N HIS A 159 -8.62 8.46 -5.58
CA HIS A 159 -8.87 8.39 -7.02
C HIS A 159 -8.36 7.09 -7.66
N LEU A 160 -7.80 6.17 -6.87
CA LEU A 160 -7.33 4.87 -7.35
C LEU A 160 -8.09 3.72 -6.68
N ARG A 161 -8.25 2.61 -7.42
CA ARG A 161 -8.54 1.27 -6.90
C ARG A 161 -7.43 0.33 -7.32
N VAL A 162 -6.90 -0.45 -6.39
CA VAL A 162 -5.73 -1.29 -6.61
C VAL A 162 -6.09 -2.75 -6.56
N LEU A 163 -5.67 -3.50 -7.58
CA LEU A 163 -5.75 -4.95 -7.64
C LEU A 163 -4.30 -5.50 -7.59
N PRO A 164 -3.79 -5.85 -6.41
CA PRO A 164 -2.45 -6.42 -6.27
C PRO A 164 -2.38 -7.84 -6.83
N HIS A 165 -1.16 -8.39 -7.00
CA HIS A 165 -0.92 -9.73 -7.57
C HIS A 165 -1.64 -9.91 -8.93
N PHE A 166 -1.68 -8.87 -9.74
CA PHE A 166 -2.56 -8.86 -10.92
C PHE A 166 -2.19 -9.92 -11.94
N ASP A 167 -0.90 -10.21 -12.14
CA ASP A 167 -0.40 -11.32 -12.96
C ASP A 167 -0.92 -12.69 -12.53
N ARG A 168 -1.22 -12.88 -11.24
CA ARG A 168 -1.81 -14.10 -10.68
C ARG A 168 -3.34 -14.11 -10.77
N PHE A 169 -3.96 -12.94 -10.57
CA PHE A 169 -5.40 -12.77 -10.61
C PHE A 169 -5.96 -12.72 -12.03
N ALA A 170 -5.31 -11.97 -12.94
CA ALA A 170 -5.81 -11.71 -14.29
C ALA A 170 -6.03 -12.98 -15.12
N VAL A 171 -5.23 -14.02 -14.86
CA VAL A 171 -5.35 -15.34 -15.52
C VAL A 171 -6.60 -16.12 -15.07
N ARG A 172 -7.19 -15.75 -13.92
CA ARG A 172 -8.27 -16.50 -13.25
C ARG A 172 -9.58 -15.76 -13.12
N LEU A 173 -9.60 -14.44 -13.42
CA LEU A 173 -10.82 -13.64 -13.28
C LEU A 173 -11.69 -13.77 -14.53
N PRO A 174 -12.95 -14.26 -14.38
CA PRO A 174 -13.94 -14.17 -15.44
C PRO A 174 -14.21 -12.72 -15.85
N ASP A 175 -14.46 -12.46 -17.13
CA ASP A 175 -14.73 -11.11 -17.67
C ASP A 175 -15.86 -10.37 -16.93
N VAL A 176 -16.88 -11.11 -16.45
CA VAL A 176 -17.98 -10.55 -15.64
C VAL A 176 -17.50 -9.95 -14.32
N LEU A 177 -16.46 -10.53 -13.69
CA LEU A 177 -15.89 -9.97 -12.46
C LEU A 177 -15.00 -8.77 -12.77
N LEU A 178 -14.24 -8.81 -13.86
CA LEU A 178 -13.48 -7.64 -14.32
C LEU A 178 -14.40 -6.44 -14.58
N THR A 179 -15.52 -6.65 -15.27
CA THR A 179 -16.51 -5.60 -15.53
C THR A 179 -17.04 -4.95 -14.24
N ARG A 180 -17.27 -5.73 -13.18
CA ARG A 180 -17.69 -5.20 -11.87
C ARG A 180 -16.60 -4.43 -11.15
N LEU A 181 -15.35 -4.87 -11.28
CA LEU A 181 -14.21 -4.21 -10.64
C LEU A 181 -13.91 -2.84 -11.25
N VAL A 182 -14.20 -2.68 -12.54
CA VAL A 182 -14.02 -1.40 -13.26
C VAL A 182 -15.27 -0.49 -13.26
N ASP A 183 -16.38 -0.96 -12.70
CA ASP A 183 -17.56 -0.12 -12.44
C ASP A 183 -17.27 0.79 -11.24
N THR A 184 -16.72 1.95 -11.52
CA THR A 184 -16.23 2.91 -10.53
C THR A 184 -16.88 4.27 -10.75
N PRO A 185 -16.96 5.11 -9.70
CA PRO A 185 -17.33 6.50 -9.85
C PRO A 185 -16.46 7.23 -10.87
N PRO A 186 -16.97 8.29 -11.53
CA PRO A 186 -16.15 9.15 -12.39
C PRO A 186 -14.90 9.66 -11.65
N GLY A 187 -13.77 9.71 -12.34
CA GLY A 187 -12.49 10.16 -11.78
C GLY A 187 -11.71 9.08 -10.99
N VAL A 188 -12.25 7.87 -10.86
CA VAL A 188 -11.53 6.75 -10.22
C VAL A 188 -10.92 5.84 -11.28
N THR A 189 -9.61 5.62 -11.19
CA THR A 189 -8.86 4.72 -12.06
C THR A 189 -8.60 3.38 -11.36
N VAL A 190 -8.88 2.27 -12.04
CA VAL A 190 -8.57 0.93 -11.55
C VAL A 190 -7.22 0.49 -12.10
N VAL A 191 -6.31 0.12 -11.23
CA VAL A 191 -4.97 -0.34 -11.59
C VAL A 191 -4.72 -1.76 -11.08
N GLY A 192 -4.27 -2.64 -11.96
CA GLY A 192 -3.68 -3.92 -11.60
C GLY A 192 -2.18 -3.76 -11.38
N VAL A 193 -1.64 -4.23 -10.29
CA VAL A 193 -0.19 -4.19 -10.00
C VAL A 193 0.32 -5.62 -9.88
N ASP A 194 1.25 -5.98 -10.76
CA ASP A 194 1.85 -7.32 -10.79
C ASP A 194 2.77 -7.56 -9.57
N GLU A 195 3.10 -8.83 -9.32
CA GLU A 195 4.07 -9.18 -8.27
C GLU A 195 5.44 -8.54 -8.54
N ASP A 196 6.22 -8.26 -7.50
CA ASP A 196 7.55 -7.61 -7.55
C ASP A 196 7.55 -6.26 -8.29
N THR A 197 6.41 -5.57 -8.30
CA THR A 197 6.19 -4.32 -9.04
C THR A 197 5.41 -3.32 -8.18
N ALA A 198 5.62 -2.05 -8.40
CA ALA A 198 4.95 -0.96 -7.70
C ALA A 198 4.59 0.18 -8.64
N LEU A 199 3.50 0.86 -8.33
CA LEU A 199 3.15 2.16 -8.86
C LEU A 199 3.61 3.23 -7.86
N VAL A 200 4.52 4.13 -8.25
CA VAL A 200 5.20 5.06 -7.35
C VAL A 200 5.00 6.50 -7.80
N GLY A 201 4.56 7.36 -6.91
CA GLY A 201 4.37 8.79 -7.23
C GLY A 201 3.17 9.39 -6.50
N GLY A 202 2.26 9.99 -7.25
CA GLY A 202 1.02 10.63 -6.80
C GLY A 202 1.11 12.15 -6.74
N PRO A 203 -0.04 12.85 -6.68
CA PRO A 203 -1.37 12.26 -6.81
C PRO A 203 -1.75 11.89 -8.25
N MET A 204 -1.22 12.58 -9.27
CA MET A 204 -1.64 12.38 -10.68
C MET A 204 -0.62 11.63 -11.51
N THR A 205 0.67 11.83 -11.26
CA THR A 205 1.76 11.26 -12.06
C THR A 205 2.42 10.12 -11.30
N TRP A 206 2.55 9.00 -11.98
CA TRP A 206 3.04 7.75 -11.40
C TRP A 206 4.07 7.10 -12.31
N GLU A 207 5.07 6.47 -11.72
CA GLU A 207 6.06 5.65 -12.40
C GLU A 207 5.90 4.18 -12.01
N VAL A 208 6.02 3.29 -12.99
CA VAL A 208 6.05 1.84 -12.77
C VAL A 208 7.48 1.41 -12.43
N VAL A 209 7.67 0.88 -11.23
CA VAL A 209 8.98 0.46 -10.71
C VAL A 209 8.93 -1.01 -10.32
N GLY A 210 9.92 -1.79 -10.70
CA GLY A 210 10.00 -3.22 -10.35
C GLY A 210 10.32 -4.09 -11.54
N ARG A 211 9.77 -5.31 -11.56
CA ARG A 211 10.15 -6.34 -12.54
C ARG A 211 9.13 -6.55 -13.66
N GLN A 212 7.87 -6.23 -13.40
CA GLN A 212 6.75 -6.56 -14.27
C GLN A 212 6.01 -5.27 -14.64
N SER A 213 4.69 -5.31 -14.71
CA SER A 213 3.86 -4.25 -15.24
C SER A 213 2.81 -3.76 -14.25
N VAL A 214 2.30 -2.56 -14.50
CA VAL A 214 1.03 -2.07 -13.98
C VAL A 214 0.05 -2.00 -15.12
N TRP A 215 -1.19 -2.34 -14.85
CA TRP A 215 -2.28 -2.42 -15.81
C TRP A 215 -3.35 -1.38 -15.47
N VAL A 216 -3.73 -0.54 -16.41
CA VAL A 216 -4.93 0.29 -16.30
C VAL A 216 -6.12 -0.47 -16.86
N LEU A 217 -7.17 -0.62 -16.05
CA LEU A 217 -8.36 -1.39 -16.40
C LEU A 217 -9.54 -0.48 -16.69
N THR A 218 -10.26 -0.76 -17.75
CA THR A 218 -11.47 -0.06 -18.18
C THR A 218 -12.54 -1.05 -18.59
N ALA A 219 -13.76 -0.60 -18.79
CA ALA A 219 -14.87 -1.42 -19.34
C ALA A 219 -14.55 -1.98 -20.75
N TYR A 220 -13.57 -1.41 -21.45
CA TYR A 220 -13.23 -1.78 -22.82
C TYR A 220 -11.97 -2.65 -22.93
N GLY A 221 -11.32 -2.93 -21.80
CA GLY A 221 -10.11 -3.74 -21.75
C GLY A 221 -9.08 -3.24 -20.76
N ARG A 222 -7.85 -3.68 -20.95
CA ARG A 222 -6.70 -3.35 -20.09
C ARG A 222 -5.54 -2.84 -20.92
N THR A 223 -4.83 -1.83 -20.39
CA THR A 223 -3.60 -1.29 -21.00
C THR A 223 -2.43 -1.61 -20.10
N GLU A 224 -1.40 -2.21 -20.67
CA GLU A 224 -0.17 -2.55 -19.97
C GLU A 224 0.79 -1.36 -19.92
N HIS A 225 1.39 -1.13 -18.76
CA HIS A 225 2.45 -0.17 -18.51
C HIS A 225 3.64 -0.92 -17.91
N PRO A 226 4.67 -1.29 -18.69
CA PRO A 226 5.84 -2.01 -18.19
C PRO A 226 6.70 -1.16 -17.26
N ALA A 227 7.58 -1.80 -16.48
CA ALA A 227 8.53 -1.12 -15.62
C ALA A 227 9.31 -0.03 -16.39
N GLY A 228 9.46 1.15 -15.78
CA GLY A 228 10.01 2.36 -16.39
C GLY A 228 8.99 3.25 -17.09
N SER A 229 7.74 2.79 -17.27
CA SER A 229 6.67 3.64 -17.81
C SER A 229 6.22 4.68 -16.80
N VAL A 230 5.75 5.81 -17.34
CA VAL A 230 5.01 6.83 -16.57
C VAL A 230 3.55 6.78 -17.00
N LEU A 231 2.64 6.83 -16.05
CA LEU A 231 1.22 6.93 -16.31
C LEU A 231 0.61 8.10 -15.53
N GLU A 232 -0.43 8.68 -16.08
CA GLU A 232 -1.18 9.74 -15.43
C GLU A 232 -2.57 9.22 -15.05
N THR A 233 -3.02 9.58 -13.85
CA THR A 233 -4.36 9.27 -13.36
C THR A 233 -5.07 10.58 -13.04
N PRO A 234 -6.28 10.83 -13.58
CA PRO A 234 -7.02 12.02 -13.22
C PRO A 234 -7.35 11.98 -11.71
N THR A 235 -7.21 13.11 -11.06
CA THR A 235 -7.84 13.35 -9.75
C THR A 235 -9.22 13.95 -10.04
N GLY A 236 -10.27 13.26 -9.61
CA GLY A 236 -11.64 13.71 -9.80
C GLY A 236 -11.93 15.06 -9.13
#